data_681a6b382fa8c03f71210ee3e722a0ef
#
_entry.id   681a6b382fa8c03f71210ee3e722a0ef
#
_cell.length_a   1.000
_cell.length_b   1.000
_cell.length_c   1.000
_cell.angle_alpha   90.00
_cell.angle_beta   90.00
_cell.angle_gamma   90.00
#
_symmetry.space_group_name_H-M   'P 1'
#
loop_
_entity.id
_entity.type
_entity.pdbx_description
1 polymer ?
#
loop_
_entity_poly.entity_id
_entity_poly.type
_entity_poly.pdbx_seq_one_letter_code
_entity_poly.pdbx_strand_id
1 'polypeptide(L)'
;MKKAMTFVVMAVAVLSTSVNYASINGLNVQEHFSIQDGKITNVNPKLVIRNKKGIAIFEGTVFNSSSMEELVSDMDLSNGSYTYEVIGDTNVEITSFVVEETTILFDAKGAKTIFMPTLRVKDDLVLVSQLSLLKEPLKIKMYYSSEEDNSKIFDLIHTDKIGEEMILDRVYSLDKNKTGDYKIKFISNGKVFTETFTL
;
A
#
# COMPACT_ATOMS: atom_id res chain seq x y z
N MET A 1 -9.94 -55.53 -3.26
CA MET A 1 -9.35 -54.80 -2.11
C MET A 1 -9.24 -53.32 -2.54
N LYS A 2 -10.15 -52.44 -2.08
CA LYS A 2 -10.16 -51.00 -2.39
C LYS A 2 -9.36 -50.31 -1.28
N LYS A 3 -8.25 -49.66 -1.64
CA LYS A 3 -7.49 -48.82 -0.69
C LYS A 3 -8.21 -47.46 -0.58
N ALA A 4 -8.74 -47.16 0.59
CA ALA A 4 -9.23 -45.86 0.94
C ALA A 4 -8.06 -44.92 1.20
N MET A 5 -8.00 -43.82 0.47
CA MET A 5 -6.99 -42.75 0.64
C MET A 5 -7.61 -41.70 1.55
N THR A 6 -7.12 -41.64 2.80
CA THR A 6 -7.58 -40.68 3.79
C THR A 6 -6.87 -39.36 3.52
N PHE A 7 -7.63 -38.33 3.11
CA PHE A 7 -7.15 -36.96 3.05
C PHE A 7 -7.23 -36.36 4.45
N VAL A 8 -6.08 -36.06 5.05
CA VAL A 8 -6.00 -35.23 6.25
C VAL A 8 -6.06 -33.76 5.81
N VAL A 9 -7.22 -33.14 5.99
CA VAL A 9 -7.38 -31.70 5.85
C VAL A 9 -6.87 -31.05 7.12
N MET A 10 -5.69 -30.47 7.06
CA MET A 10 -5.12 -29.67 8.14
C MET A 10 -5.78 -28.29 8.11
N ALA A 11 -6.81 -28.11 8.94
CA ALA A 11 -7.41 -26.79 9.16
C ALA A 11 -6.45 -25.94 9.99
N VAL A 12 -5.81 -24.96 9.35
CA VAL A 12 -5.08 -23.91 10.06
C VAL A 12 -6.11 -22.96 10.65
N ALA A 13 -6.40 -23.12 11.94
CA ALA A 13 -7.21 -22.17 12.69
C ALA A 13 -6.39 -20.90 12.89
N VAL A 14 -6.69 -19.86 12.13
CA VAL A 14 -6.22 -18.49 12.42
C VAL A 14 -6.99 -18.02 13.64
N LEU A 15 -6.37 -18.12 14.81
CA LEU A 15 -6.87 -17.49 16.03
C LEU A 15 -6.69 -15.98 15.89
N SER A 16 -7.71 -15.30 15.39
CA SER A 16 -7.82 -13.85 15.54
C SER A 16 -8.18 -13.56 16.99
N THR A 17 -7.18 -13.26 17.81
CA THR A 17 -7.42 -12.65 19.12
C THR A 17 -7.85 -11.21 18.87
N SER A 18 -9.17 -10.97 18.83
CA SER A 18 -9.74 -9.64 18.93
C SER A 18 -9.47 -9.12 20.34
N VAL A 19 -8.46 -8.29 20.48
CA VAL A 19 -8.27 -7.50 21.70
C VAL A 19 -9.30 -6.39 21.64
N ASN A 20 -10.36 -6.51 22.43
CA ASN A 20 -11.33 -5.44 22.61
C ASN A 20 -10.67 -4.31 23.40
N TYR A 21 -10.24 -3.27 22.70
CA TYR A 21 -9.94 -2.00 23.34
C TYR A 21 -11.24 -1.22 23.53
N ALA A 22 -11.44 -0.70 24.74
CA ALA A 22 -12.55 0.15 25.08
C ALA A 22 -12.59 1.34 24.11
N SER A 23 -13.75 1.54 23.48
CA SER A 23 -14.06 2.67 22.62
C SER A 23 -13.90 3.97 23.40
N ILE A 24 -12.79 4.66 23.20
CA ILE A 24 -12.70 6.09 23.42
C ILE A 24 -12.96 6.69 22.03
N ASN A 25 -13.85 7.68 21.93
CA ASN A 25 -14.13 8.43 20.71
C ASN A 25 -12.83 9.08 20.20
N GLY A 26 -12.17 8.44 19.29
CA GLY A 26 -10.92 8.84 18.71
C GLY A 26 -10.44 7.73 17.78
N LEU A 27 -9.94 8.10 16.62
CA LEU A 27 -9.42 7.20 15.60
C LEU A 27 -8.54 6.11 16.22
N ASN A 28 -8.94 4.85 16.03
CA ASN A 28 -8.07 3.71 16.28
C ASN A 28 -6.87 3.82 15.32
N VAL A 29 -5.77 4.38 15.78
CA VAL A 29 -4.48 4.14 15.15
C VAL A 29 -4.16 2.68 15.45
N GLN A 30 -4.53 1.77 14.52
CA GLN A 30 -4.11 0.39 14.61
C GLN A 30 -2.58 0.38 14.56
N GLU A 31 -1.97 -0.17 15.61
CA GLU A 31 -0.54 -0.49 15.53
C GLU A 31 -0.35 -1.50 14.38
N HIS A 32 0.25 -1.03 13.30
CA HIS A 32 0.60 -1.89 12.19
C HIS A 32 1.86 -2.69 12.59
N PHE A 33 1.65 -3.95 12.89
CA PHE A 33 2.75 -4.89 13.07
C PHE A 33 3.03 -5.57 11.73
N SER A 34 4.23 -5.44 11.21
CA SER A 34 4.70 -6.30 10.13
C SER A 34 5.53 -7.45 10.72
N ILE A 35 5.25 -8.66 10.28
CA ILE A 35 6.07 -9.84 10.63
C ILE A 35 6.95 -10.14 9.43
N GLN A 36 8.22 -9.75 9.52
CA GLN A 36 9.24 -10.10 8.55
C GLN A 36 10.27 -11.00 9.22
N ASP A 37 10.50 -12.19 8.65
CA ASP A 37 11.42 -13.22 9.19
C ASP A 37 11.16 -13.60 10.67
N GLY A 38 9.88 -13.64 11.07
CA GLY A 38 9.48 -13.99 12.44
C GLY A 38 9.77 -12.91 13.48
N LYS A 39 10.20 -11.72 13.07
CA LYS A 39 10.34 -10.55 13.95
C LYS A 39 9.16 -9.60 13.76
N ILE A 40 8.55 -9.22 14.86
CA ILE A 40 7.56 -8.12 14.89
C ILE A 40 8.37 -6.83 14.83
N THR A 41 8.25 -6.11 13.71
CA THR A 41 8.82 -4.76 13.59
C THR A 41 7.71 -3.75 13.80
N ASN A 42 7.87 -2.87 14.79
CA ASN A 42 7.07 -1.66 14.92
C ASN A 42 7.48 -0.73 13.78
N VAL A 43 6.70 -0.72 12.72
CA VAL A 43 6.88 0.25 11.65
C VAL A 43 6.08 1.48 12.03
N ASN A 44 6.78 2.58 12.26
CA ASN A 44 6.13 3.87 12.43
C ASN A 44 5.60 4.31 11.07
N PRO A 45 4.26 4.32 10.84
CA PRO A 45 3.71 4.66 9.55
C PRO A 45 4.02 6.12 9.20
N LYS A 46 4.26 6.37 7.92
CA LYS A 46 4.41 7.74 7.41
C LYS A 46 3.03 8.38 7.29
N LEU A 47 2.89 9.58 7.85
CA LEU A 47 1.70 10.42 7.70
C LEU A 47 1.95 11.48 6.64
N VAL A 48 0.99 11.64 5.73
CA VAL A 48 0.96 12.73 4.75
C VAL A 48 -0.39 13.43 4.83
N ILE A 49 -0.40 14.75 5.02
CA ILE A 49 -1.63 15.54 4.93
C ILE A 49 -1.61 16.34 3.63
N ARG A 50 -2.73 16.28 2.89
CA ARG A 50 -2.87 17.00 1.63
C ARG A 50 -4.05 17.95 1.67
N ASN A 51 -3.91 19.09 1.01
CA ASN A 51 -5.02 20.01 0.77
C ASN A 51 -5.93 19.49 -0.37
N LYS A 52 -7.05 20.19 -0.62
CA LYS A 52 -8.03 19.85 -1.69
C LYS A 52 -7.43 19.79 -3.10
N LYS A 53 -6.25 20.38 -3.33
CA LYS A 53 -5.52 20.30 -4.61
C LYS A 53 -4.59 19.09 -4.70
N GLY A 54 -4.55 18.24 -3.65
CA GLY A 54 -3.65 17.09 -3.57
C GLY A 54 -2.19 17.43 -3.19
N ILE A 55 -1.91 18.70 -2.88
CA ILE A 55 -0.57 19.14 -2.49
C ILE A 55 -0.32 18.71 -1.05
N ALA A 56 0.80 18.02 -0.81
CA ALA A 56 1.24 17.69 0.54
C ALA A 56 1.61 18.97 1.30
N ILE A 57 0.97 19.18 2.44
CA ILE A 57 1.23 20.30 3.35
C ILE A 57 1.95 19.87 4.61
N PHE A 58 1.93 18.56 4.90
CA PHE A 58 2.67 17.92 5.98
C PHE A 58 3.11 16.53 5.55
N GLU A 59 4.33 16.15 5.94
CA GLU A 59 4.86 14.79 5.86
C GLU A 59 5.67 14.51 7.13
N GLY A 60 5.37 13.40 7.80
CA GLY A 60 6.03 13.02 9.05
C GLY A 60 5.80 11.56 9.40
N THR A 61 6.34 11.14 10.53
CA THR A 61 6.13 9.80 11.08
C THR A 61 5.20 9.91 12.28
N VAL A 62 4.22 9.01 12.37
CA VAL A 62 3.31 8.95 13.53
C VAL A 62 3.96 8.10 14.61
N PHE A 63 4.14 8.68 15.79
CA PHE A 63 4.56 7.95 16.99
C PHE A 63 3.33 7.60 17.82
N ASN A 64 3.34 6.47 18.49
CA ASN A 64 2.23 5.75 19.14
C ASN A 64 1.36 6.49 20.18
N SER A 65 1.49 7.79 20.37
CA SER A 65 0.82 8.49 21.47
C SER A 65 -0.09 9.65 21.09
N SER A 66 -0.08 10.08 19.84
CA SER A 66 -0.88 11.22 19.42
C SER A 66 -2.11 10.76 18.65
N SER A 67 -3.29 11.24 19.02
CA SER A 67 -4.47 11.09 18.19
C SER A 67 -4.30 11.93 16.91
N MET A 68 -4.97 11.55 15.82
CA MET A 68 -4.94 12.34 14.59
C MET A 68 -5.54 13.73 14.81
N GLU A 69 -6.49 13.84 15.73
CA GLU A 69 -7.11 15.11 16.13
C GLU A 69 -6.10 16.06 16.79
N GLU A 70 -5.28 15.56 17.71
CA GLU A 70 -4.21 16.35 18.34
C GLU A 70 -3.20 16.82 17.30
N LEU A 71 -2.72 15.92 16.44
CA LEU A 71 -1.75 16.26 15.38
C LEU A 71 -2.29 17.34 14.44
N VAL A 72 -3.55 17.24 14.01
CA VAL A 72 -4.16 18.20 13.09
C VAL A 72 -4.47 19.52 13.80
N SER A 73 -4.87 19.48 15.09
CA SER A 73 -5.14 20.69 15.88
C SER A 73 -3.89 21.56 16.07
N ASP A 74 -2.73 20.92 16.20
CA ASP A 74 -1.44 21.63 16.38
C ASP A 74 -0.91 22.26 15.07
N MET A 75 -1.53 21.96 13.92
CA MET A 75 -1.01 22.39 12.61
C MET A 75 -1.47 23.75 12.12
N ASP A 76 -2.33 24.48 12.84
CA ASP A 76 -2.89 25.78 12.42
C ASP A 76 -3.36 25.80 10.96
N LEU A 77 -4.19 24.81 10.60
CA LEU A 77 -4.71 24.68 9.25
C LEU A 77 -5.85 25.68 8.99
N SER A 78 -5.82 26.32 7.83
CA SER A 78 -6.92 27.19 7.38
C SER A 78 -8.20 26.41 7.13
N ASN A 79 -9.36 27.08 7.19
CA ASN A 79 -10.65 26.48 6.82
C ASN A 79 -10.60 25.83 5.44
N GLY A 80 -11.06 24.59 5.34
CA GLY A 80 -11.06 23.86 4.07
C GLY A 80 -11.10 22.35 4.21
N SER A 81 -11.09 21.70 3.05
CA SER A 81 -11.09 20.23 2.95
C SER A 81 -9.68 19.70 2.77
N TYR A 82 -9.39 18.62 3.46
CA TYR A 82 -8.09 17.97 3.51
C TYR A 82 -8.25 16.45 3.46
N THR A 83 -7.16 15.77 3.18
CA THR A 83 -7.04 14.33 3.39
C THR A 83 -5.79 14.05 4.18
N TYR A 84 -5.83 13.07 5.06
CA TYR A 84 -4.62 12.48 5.60
C TYR A 84 -4.45 11.06 5.04
N GLU A 85 -3.21 10.67 4.88
CA GLU A 85 -2.78 9.37 4.38
C GLU A 85 -1.82 8.75 5.39
N VAL A 86 -2.19 7.59 5.90
CA VAL A 86 -1.31 6.77 6.73
C VAL A 86 -0.71 5.70 5.84
N ILE A 87 0.60 5.78 5.60
CA ILE A 87 1.32 4.90 4.70
C ILE A 87 2.04 3.85 5.55
N GLY A 88 1.51 2.64 5.55
CA GLY A 88 2.12 1.46 6.15
C GLY A 88 3.00 0.70 5.15
N ASP A 89 3.42 -0.51 5.53
CA ASP A 89 4.27 -1.36 4.68
C ASP A 89 3.51 -2.00 3.52
N THR A 90 2.22 -2.28 3.71
CA THR A 90 1.41 -3.05 2.76
C THR A 90 0.18 -2.30 2.24
N ASN A 91 -0.16 -1.19 2.87
CA ASN A 91 -1.36 -0.42 2.54
C ASN A 91 -1.18 1.07 2.79
N VAL A 92 -2.06 1.86 2.17
CA VAL A 92 -2.25 3.28 2.43
C VAL A 92 -3.70 3.48 2.87
N GLU A 93 -3.89 4.02 4.06
CA GLU A 93 -5.20 4.43 4.55
C GLU A 93 -5.41 5.91 4.29
N ILE A 94 -6.54 6.28 3.71
CA ILE A 94 -6.87 7.64 3.33
C ILE A 94 -8.18 8.03 3.98
N THR A 95 -8.16 9.12 4.74
CA THR A 95 -9.37 9.68 5.35
C THR A 95 -9.47 11.17 5.03
N SER A 96 -10.67 11.61 4.66
CA SER A 96 -10.96 13.02 4.44
C SER A 96 -11.36 13.70 5.75
N PHE A 97 -11.04 14.98 5.88
CA PHE A 97 -11.51 15.83 6.98
C PHE A 97 -11.71 17.26 6.52
N VAL A 98 -12.51 18.00 7.28
CA VAL A 98 -12.78 19.42 7.05
C VAL A 98 -12.39 20.20 8.29
N VAL A 99 -11.73 21.34 8.09
CA VAL A 99 -11.43 22.31 9.14
C VAL A 99 -12.40 23.48 8.98
N GLU A 100 -13.18 23.74 10.03
CA GLU A 100 -14.13 24.84 10.12
C GLU A 100 -13.86 25.62 11.42
N GLU A 101 -13.29 26.80 11.30
CA GLU A 101 -12.82 27.62 12.43
C GLU A 101 -11.87 26.84 13.36
N THR A 102 -12.37 26.40 14.51
CA THR A 102 -11.61 25.62 15.50
C THR A 102 -12.03 24.14 15.53
N THR A 103 -12.94 23.74 14.64
CA THR A 103 -13.49 22.38 14.62
C THR A 103 -12.92 21.55 13.48
N ILE A 104 -12.54 20.33 13.79
CA ILE A 104 -12.07 19.36 12.80
C ILE A 104 -13.09 18.22 12.70
N LEU A 105 -13.62 18.01 11.49
CA LEU A 105 -14.63 17.01 11.21
C LEU A 105 -14.04 15.91 10.32
N PHE A 106 -13.83 14.71 10.87
CA PHE A 106 -13.32 13.56 10.12
C PHE A 106 -14.45 12.76 9.46
N ASP A 107 -14.27 12.41 8.19
CA ASP A 107 -15.17 11.50 7.47
C ASP A 107 -14.68 10.04 7.63
N ALA A 108 -14.96 9.46 8.79
CA ALA A 108 -14.58 8.06 9.05
C ALA A 108 -15.32 7.05 8.15
N LYS A 109 -16.52 7.39 7.63
CA LYS A 109 -17.28 6.52 6.72
C LYS A 109 -16.73 6.51 5.30
N GLY A 110 -16.07 7.60 4.90
CA GLY A 110 -15.40 7.74 3.61
C GLY A 110 -13.96 7.26 3.60
N ALA A 111 -13.47 6.70 4.70
CA ALA A 111 -12.12 6.15 4.78
C ALA A 111 -11.90 5.04 3.73
N LYS A 112 -10.73 5.06 3.07
CA LYS A 112 -10.35 4.11 2.02
C LYS A 112 -9.03 3.46 2.36
N THR A 113 -8.94 2.16 2.12
CA THR A 113 -7.69 1.40 2.20
C THR A 113 -7.26 0.98 0.80
N ILE A 114 -6.05 1.35 0.42
CA ILE A 114 -5.41 0.93 -0.83
C ILE A 114 -4.28 -0.01 -0.47
N PHE A 115 -4.41 -1.28 -0.83
CA PHE A 115 -3.33 -2.24 -0.66
C PHE A 115 -2.25 -1.99 -1.72
N MET A 116 -0.99 -2.03 -1.30
CA MET A 116 0.13 -1.87 -2.21
C MET A 116 0.29 -3.10 -3.08
N PRO A 117 0.62 -2.95 -4.37
CA PRO A 117 1.02 -4.07 -5.20
C PRO A 117 2.27 -4.74 -4.65
N THR A 118 2.33 -6.05 -4.71
CA THR A 118 3.52 -6.83 -4.37
C THR A 118 4.20 -7.31 -5.64
N LEU A 119 5.53 -7.27 -5.63
CA LEU A 119 6.39 -7.74 -6.69
C LEU A 119 7.25 -8.90 -6.19
N ARG A 120 7.31 -9.98 -6.96
CA ARG A 120 8.29 -11.05 -6.76
C ARG A 120 8.99 -11.34 -8.08
N VAL A 121 10.31 -11.38 -8.03
CA VAL A 121 11.14 -11.78 -9.17
C VAL A 121 11.73 -13.14 -8.86
N LYS A 122 11.57 -14.08 -9.79
CA LYS A 122 12.15 -15.40 -9.71
C LYS A 122 12.65 -15.79 -11.10
N ASP A 123 13.96 -15.90 -11.24
CA ASP A 123 14.61 -16.09 -12.53
C ASP A 123 14.20 -14.98 -13.51
N ASP A 124 13.61 -15.33 -14.65
CA ASP A 124 13.06 -14.40 -15.66
C ASP A 124 11.58 -14.07 -15.46
N LEU A 125 10.97 -14.56 -14.38
CA LEU A 125 9.56 -14.34 -14.12
C LEU A 125 9.35 -13.20 -13.11
N VAL A 126 8.47 -12.29 -13.48
CA VAL A 126 8.00 -11.20 -12.63
C VAL A 126 6.56 -11.46 -12.27
N LEU A 127 6.32 -11.72 -10.99
CA LEU A 127 4.99 -11.97 -10.44
C LEU A 127 4.50 -10.71 -9.74
N VAL A 128 3.35 -10.23 -10.15
CA VAL A 128 2.67 -9.06 -9.59
C VAL A 128 1.36 -9.52 -8.97
N SER A 129 1.05 -9.06 -7.75
CA SER A 129 -0.28 -9.23 -7.19
C SER A 129 -0.70 -8.02 -6.36
N GLN A 130 -2.01 -7.76 -6.30
CA GLN A 130 -2.61 -6.71 -5.48
C GLN A 130 -4.00 -7.13 -5.01
N LEU A 131 -4.34 -6.82 -3.77
CA LEU A 131 -5.72 -6.87 -3.27
C LEU A 131 -6.42 -5.54 -3.63
N SER A 132 -7.53 -5.61 -4.38
CA SER A 132 -8.35 -4.46 -4.78
C SER A 132 -9.78 -4.66 -4.29
N LEU A 133 -10.08 -4.27 -3.04
CA LEU A 133 -11.41 -4.49 -2.44
C LEU A 133 -12.53 -3.78 -3.21
N LEU A 134 -12.24 -2.66 -3.85
CA LEU A 134 -13.18 -1.88 -4.66
C LEU A 134 -13.15 -2.28 -6.15
N LYS A 135 -12.42 -3.33 -6.51
CA LYS A 135 -12.24 -3.80 -7.89
C LYS A 135 -11.68 -2.73 -8.84
N GLU A 136 -10.91 -1.79 -8.29
CA GLU A 136 -10.25 -0.76 -9.08
C GLU A 136 -9.09 -1.35 -9.89
N PRO A 137 -8.90 -0.90 -11.12
CA PRO A 137 -7.88 -1.46 -11.98
C PRO A 137 -6.46 -1.08 -11.53
N LEU A 138 -5.52 -2.01 -11.74
CA LEU A 138 -4.09 -1.81 -11.62
C LEU A 138 -3.50 -1.54 -13.00
N LYS A 139 -2.90 -0.36 -13.21
CA LYS A 139 -2.08 -0.09 -14.39
C LYS A 139 -0.62 -0.37 -14.05
N ILE A 140 0.05 -1.08 -14.95
CA ILE A 140 1.45 -1.49 -14.80
C ILE A 140 2.24 -0.89 -15.96
N LYS A 141 3.37 -0.25 -15.63
CA LYS A 141 4.32 0.23 -16.62
C LYS A 141 5.70 -0.30 -16.26
N MET A 142 6.30 -1.05 -17.18
CA MET A 142 7.64 -1.59 -17.02
C MET A 142 8.63 -0.79 -17.84
N TYR A 143 9.76 -0.49 -17.23
CA TYR A 143 10.87 0.23 -17.82
C TYR A 143 12.13 -0.58 -17.65
N TYR A 144 13.04 -0.42 -18.58
CA TYR A 144 14.33 -1.11 -18.61
C TYR A 144 15.45 -0.12 -18.90
N SER A 145 16.60 -0.34 -18.28
CA SER A 145 17.86 0.34 -18.55
C SER A 145 18.96 -0.70 -18.66
N SER A 146 19.71 -0.71 -19.76
CA SER A 146 20.81 -1.64 -19.98
C SER A 146 21.97 -1.35 -19.01
N GLU A 147 22.68 -2.39 -18.58
CA GLU A 147 23.93 -2.24 -17.81
C GLU A 147 25.01 -1.45 -18.57
N GLU A 148 25.01 -1.53 -19.90
CA GLU A 148 25.97 -0.83 -20.76
C GLU A 148 25.69 0.69 -20.82
N ASP A 149 24.49 1.12 -20.44
CA ASP A 149 24.08 2.51 -20.48
C ASP A 149 24.39 3.22 -19.15
N ASN A 150 25.55 3.87 -19.10
CA ASN A 150 25.97 4.69 -17.96
C ASN A 150 25.02 5.86 -17.65
N SER A 151 24.09 6.20 -18.55
CA SER A 151 23.13 7.30 -18.36
C SER A 151 21.97 6.95 -17.42
N LYS A 152 21.74 5.66 -17.12
CA LYS A 152 20.60 5.15 -16.36
C LYS A 152 19.24 5.66 -16.85
N ILE A 153 19.12 5.82 -18.15
CA ILE A 153 17.85 6.18 -18.78
C ILE A 153 16.97 4.92 -18.85
N PHE A 154 15.75 5.05 -18.33
CA PHE A 154 14.78 3.97 -18.32
C PHE A 154 13.80 4.10 -19.48
N ASP A 155 13.86 3.20 -20.43
CA ASP A 155 12.93 3.12 -21.56
C ASP A 155 11.67 2.33 -21.18
N LEU A 156 10.50 2.84 -21.57
CA LEU A 156 9.24 2.13 -21.38
C LEU A 156 9.20 0.91 -22.33
N ILE A 157 9.19 -0.29 -21.76
CA ILE A 157 9.19 -1.54 -22.54
C ILE A 157 7.81 -2.23 -22.58
N HIS A 158 6.95 -1.99 -21.57
CA HIS A 158 5.64 -2.63 -21.51
C HIS A 158 4.63 -1.79 -20.73
N THR A 159 3.36 -1.89 -21.12
CA THR A 159 2.23 -1.32 -20.38
C THR A 159 1.09 -2.32 -20.36
N ASP A 160 0.52 -2.56 -19.18
CA ASP A 160 -0.63 -3.43 -18.99
C ASP A 160 -1.67 -2.79 -18.05
N LYS A 161 -2.90 -3.29 -18.11
CA LYS A 161 -4.00 -2.91 -17.22
C LYS A 161 -4.75 -4.16 -16.79
N ILE A 162 -4.74 -4.45 -15.49
CA ILE A 162 -5.49 -5.54 -14.87
C ILE A 162 -6.64 -4.90 -14.09
N GLY A 163 -7.83 -5.47 -14.14
CA GLY A 163 -8.94 -4.86 -13.42
C GLY A 163 -10.17 -5.70 -13.26
N GLU A 164 -11.13 -5.15 -12.51
CA GLU A 164 -12.49 -5.64 -12.28
C GLU A 164 -12.60 -6.85 -11.34
N GLU A 165 -11.48 -7.29 -10.73
CA GLU A 165 -11.44 -8.37 -9.75
C GLU A 165 -10.91 -7.87 -8.40
N MET A 166 -11.19 -8.60 -7.33
CA MET A 166 -10.67 -8.28 -5.99
C MET A 166 -9.21 -8.68 -5.83
N ILE A 167 -8.80 -9.74 -6.53
CA ILE A 167 -7.41 -10.19 -6.56
C ILE A 167 -6.90 -9.94 -7.97
N LEU A 168 -5.96 -9.03 -8.09
CA LEU A 168 -5.30 -8.68 -9.34
C LEU A 168 -3.94 -9.36 -9.36
N ASP A 169 -3.74 -10.29 -10.28
CA ASP A 169 -2.48 -11.00 -10.44
C ASP A 169 -2.05 -11.06 -11.90
N ARG A 170 -0.74 -11.06 -12.11
CA ARG A 170 -0.12 -11.15 -13.43
C ARG A 170 1.30 -11.70 -13.33
N VAL A 171 1.65 -12.52 -14.31
CA VAL A 171 3.00 -13.03 -14.49
C VAL A 171 3.54 -12.54 -15.82
N TYR A 172 4.73 -11.97 -15.80
CA TYR A 172 5.47 -11.56 -16.99
C TYR A 172 6.74 -12.38 -17.10
N SER A 173 7.10 -12.77 -18.33
CA SER A 173 8.40 -13.37 -18.62
C SER A 173 9.27 -12.34 -19.29
N LEU A 174 10.44 -12.11 -18.72
CA LEU A 174 11.45 -11.21 -19.28
C LEU A 174 12.42 -11.98 -20.18
N ASP A 175 13.08 -11.27 -21.07
CA ASP A 175 14.12 -11.83 -21.92
C ASP A 175 15.39 -12.08 -21.08
N LYS A 176 15.77 -13.33 -20.91
CA LYS A 176 16.97 -13.76 -20.15
C LYS A 176 18.27 -13.15 -20.64
N ASN A 177 18.32 -12.71 -21.89
CA ASN A 177 19.49 -12.09 -22.49
C ASN A 177 19.58 -10.57 -22.24
N LYS A 178 18.54 -9.98 -21.62
CA LYS A 178 18.51 -8.57 -21.27
C LYS A 178 18.82 -8.40 -19.79
N THR A 179 20.11 -8.37 -19.47
CA THR A 179 20.61 -8.00 -18.14
C THR A 179 20.59 -6.49 -17.95
N GLY A 180 20.24 -6.03 -16.76
CA GLY A 180 20.17 -4.61 -16.44
C GLY A 180 19.12 -4.27 -15.39
N ASP A 181 18.86 -2.99 -15.23
CA ASP A 181 17.95 -2.45 -14.24
C ASP A 181 16.52 -2.36 -14.80
N TYR A 182 15.59 -2.92 -14.05
CA TYR A 182 14.16 -2.83 -14.33
C TYR A 182 13.48 -1.95 -13.29
N LYS A 183 12.54 -1.13 -13.75
CA LYS A 183 11.68 -0.32 -12.91
C LYS A 183 10.23 -0.55 -13.28
N ILE A 184 9.40 -0.92 -12.30
CA ILE A 184 7.97 -1.10 -12.49
C ILE A 184 7.22 -0.02 -11.74
N LYS A 185 6.33 0.67 -12.44
CA LYS A 185 5.37 1.61 -11.84
C LYS A 185 3.99 0.99 -11.85
N PHE A 186 3.41 0.91 -10.66
CA PHE A 186 2.04 0.50 -10.43
C PHE A 186 1.19 1.73 -10.17
N ILE A 187 0.06 1.86 -10.86
CA ILE A 187 -0.88 2.97 -10.68
C ILE A 187 -2.22 2.37 -10.29
N SER A 188 -2.63 2.60 -9.05
CA SER A 188 -3.87 2.11 -8.46
C SER A 188 -4.52 3.20 -7.62
N ASN A 189 -5.81 3.45 -7.79
CA ASN A 189 -6.58 4.45 -7.03
C ASN A 189 -5.91 5.86 -6.99
N GLY A 190 -5.29 6.27 -8.10
CA GLY A 190 -4.58 7.55 -8.18
C GLY A 190 -3.22 7.58 -7.46
N LYS A 191 -2.80 6.50 -6.82
CA LYS A 191 -1.47 6.34 -6.22
C LYS A 191 -0.50 5.69 -7.19
N VAL A 192 0.77 6.05 -7.06
CA VAL A 192 1.87 5.47 -7.84
C VAL A 192 2.83 4.78 -6.87
N PHE A 193 3.02 3.49 -7.07
CA PHE A 193 4.02 2.69 -6.37
C PHE A 193 5.12 2.35 -7.36
N THR A 194 6.36 2.29 -6.91
CA THR A 194 7.51 2.04 -7.79
C THR A 194 8.42 1.02 -7.13
N GLU A 195 8.73 -0.03 -7.89
CA GLU A 195 9.66 -1.08 -7.51
C GLU A 195 10.78 -1.15 -8.54
N THR A 196 11.98 -1.50 -8.10
CA THR A 196 13.16 -1.67 -8.94
C THR A 196 13.86 -2.98 -8.61
N PHE A 197 14.39 -3.64 -9.61
CA PHE A 197 15.21 -4.84 -9.48
C PHE A 197 16.18 -4.94 -10.65
N THR A 198 17.22 -5.77 -10.50
CA THR A 198 18.23 -6.05 -11.52
C THR A 198 18.17 -7.52 -11.90
N LEU A 199 18.34 -7.85 -13.19
CA LEU A 199 18.50 -9.21 -13.73
C LEU A 199 19.89 -9.40 -14.31
#